data_77e84add3b4fdb144cb398a8801c7e46
#
_entry.id   77e84add3b4fdb144cb398a8801c7e46
#
_cell.length_a   1.000
_cell.length_b   1.000
_cell.length_c   1.000
_cell.angle_alpha   90.00
_cell.angle_beta   90.00
_cell.angle_gamma   90.00
#
_symmetry.space_group_name_H-M   'P 1'
#
loop_
_entity.id
_entity.type
_entity.pdbx_description
1 polymer ?
#
loop_
_entity_poly.entity_id
_entity_poly.type
_entity_poly.pdbx_seq_one_letter_code
_entity_poly.pdbx_strand_id
1 'polypeptide(L)'
;MSDKKIKVPASPKIRKFAREFGININKIVGSERKGRVIESDVKNFITNQLNKDSSLNENKINNEFAHSDFGEIELKDIPRIKKLAAPYLVNSWTTIPHVTNHDEADITEMEDFRNSLTDIYTGEKKKISPLAFIVKALVASLKKFPNFNSSIDDIENGKITLKKYFHIGIAVDTPHGLMVPKIRNVNNKNINHISNELKKVSEQCKNLKINKKEFFGGSMTITSLGGIGGSFFTPIINYPEVAILGIARLEKKQISINNKFYLRTILPLSLSYDHRIIDGAEAARFNNDLKENLGKNFAYKLAV
;
A
#
# COMPACT_ATOMS: atom_id res chain seq x y z
N MET A 1 0.45 30.26 -58.15
CA MET A 1 0.64 31.09 -56.93
C MET A 1 1.52 30.31 -55.96
N SER A 2 2.75 30.74 -55.74
CA SER A 2 3.74 30.02 -54.89
C SER A 2 3.40 30.26 -53.39
N ASP A 3 3.14 29.20 -52.66
CA ASP A 3 2.98 29.22 -51.21
C ASP A 3 4.27 29.72 -50.54
N LYS A 4 4.25 30.95 -50.04
CA LYS A 4 5.28 31.47 -49.16
C LYS A 4 5.29 30.66 -47.88
N LYS A 5 6.18 29.69 -47.75
CA LYS A 5 6.46 29.00 -46.46
C LYS A 5 6.89 30.04 -45.41
N ILE A 6 5.98 30.34 -44.50
CA ILE A 6 6.27 31.21 -43.34
C ILE A 6 7.29 30.49 -42.48
N LYS A 7 8.54 31.03 -42.48
CA LYS A 7 9.65 30.50 -41.65
C LYS A 7 9.44 31.00 -40.20
N VAL A 8 9.12 30.11 -39.29
CA VAL A 8 8.99 30.42 -37.85
C VAL A 8 10.34 30.97 -37.33
N PRO A 9 10.37 32.12 -36.64
CA PRO A 9 11.60 32.68 -36.10
C PRO A 9 12.17 31.77 -34.99
N ALA A 10 13.42 31.32 -35.18
CA ALA A 10 14.15 30.48 -34.20
C ALA A 10 15.65 30.59 -34.47
N SER A 11 16.46 30.46 -33.41
CA SER A 11 17.91 30.46 -33.51
C SER A 11 18.44 29.18 -34.21
N PRO A 12 19.64 29.21 -34.80
CA PRO A 12 20.25 28.02 -35.40
C PRO A 12 20.40 26.86 -34.45
N LYS A 13 20.65 27.12 -33.15
CA LYS A 13 20.76 26.14 -32.09
C LYS A 13 19.40 25.42 -31.87
N ILE A 14 18.31 26.17 -31.81
CA ILE A 14 16.93 25.61 -31.61
C ILE A 14 16.49 24.81 -32.84
N ARG A 15 16.85 25.27 -34.06
CA ARG A 15 16.58 24.51 -35.29
C ARG A 15 17.33 23.18 -35.34
N LYS A 16 18.59 23.16 -34.82
CA LYS A 16 19.36 21.92 -34.68
C LYS A 16 18.73 20.98 -33.66
N PHE A 17 18.37 21.50 -32.49
CA PHE A 17 17.72 20.79 -31.42
C PHE A 17 16.42 20.14 -31.90
N ALA A 18 15.49 20.87 -32.54
CA ALA A 18 14.26 20.32 -33.07
C ALA A 18 14.50 19.20 -34.10
N ARG A 19 15.57 19.31 -34.94
CA ARG A 19 15.92 18.27 -35.92
C ARG A 19 16.46 17.00 -35.26
N GLU A 20 17.22 17.12 -34.18
CA GLU A 20 17.73 15.96 -33.41
C GLU A 20 16.59 15.09 -32.85
N PHE A 21 15.45 15.69 -32.55
CA PHE A 21 14.24 15.00 -32.12
C PHE A 21 13.24 14.73 -33.26
N GLY A 22 13.62 14.91 -34.53
CA GLY A 22 12.75 14.65 -35.69
C GLY A 22 11.55 15.58 -35.82
N ILE A 23 11.55 16.74 -35.15
CA ILE A 23 10.40 17.65 -35.06
C ILE A 23 10.49 18.75 -36.10
N ASN A 24 9.36 18.96 -36.81
CA ASN A 24 9.23 20.09 -37.71
C ASN A 24 8.92 21.37 -36.91
N ILE A 25 9.92 22.27 -36.82
CA ILE A 25 9.84 23.52 -36.05
C ILE A 25 8.65 24.43 -36.48
N ASN A 26 8.17 24.31 -37.71
CA ASN A 26 7.03 25.09 -38.20
C ASN A 26 5.70 24.68 -37.55
N LYS A 27 5.65 23.55 -36.83
CA LYS A 27 4.48 23.11 -36.06
C LYS A 27 4.48 23.63 -34.61
N ILE A 28 5.53 24.32 -34.19
CA ILE A 28 5.68 24.81 -32.83
C ILE A 28 5.29 26.31 -32.78
N VAL A 29 4.43 26.66 -31.85
CA VAL A 29 4.09 28.04 -31.54
C VAL A 29 5.12 28.60 -30.58
N GLY A 30 5.88 29.62 -30.99
CA GLY A 30 6.91 30.23 -30.16
C GLY A 30 6.32 31.14 -29.08
N SER A 31 6.82 31.04 -27.85
CA SER A 31 6.36 31.83 -26.68
C SER A 31 7.10 33.16 -26.51
N GLU A 32 8.23 33.37 -27.18
CA GLU A 32 9.00 34.61 -27.07
C GLU A 32 8.49 35.74 -27.99
N ARG A 33 8.98 36.97 -27.79
CA ARG A 33 8.58 38.16 -28.58
C ARG A 33 8.62 37.88 -30.08
N LYS A 34 7.58 38.31 -30.80
CA LYS A 34 7.38 38.10 -32.26
C LYS A 34 7.26 36.62 -32.66
N GLY A 35 6.76 35.73 -31.74
CA GLY A 35 6.55 34.33 -32.05
C GLY A 35 7.83 33.51 -32.20
N ARG A 36 8.91 33.91 -31.58
CA ARG A 36 10.19 33.19 -31.63
C ARG A 36 10.14 31.94 -30.79
N VAL A 37 10.54 30.80 -31.37
CA VAL A 37 10.60 29.50 -30.69
C VAL A 37 11.87 29.40 -29.85
N ILE A 38 11.71 29.03 -28.58
CA ILE A 38 12.79 28.75 -27.62
C ILE A 38 12.83 27.26 -27.25
N GLU A 39 13.83 26.85 -26.50
CA GLU A 39 14.09 25.44 -26.16
C GLU A 39 12.92 24.82 -25.36
N SER A 40 12.32 25.59 -24.44
CA SER A 40 11.16 25.16 -23.66
C SER A 40 9.94 24.87 -24.53
N ASP A 41 9.74 25.60 -25.62
CA ASP A 41 8.61 25.36 -26.54
C ASP A 41 8.77 24.02 -27.26
N VAL A 42 10.00 23.69 -27.66
CA VAL A 42 10.31 22.39 -28.26
C VAL A 42 10.09 21.25 -27.27
N LYS A 43 10.57 21.38 -26.03
CA LYS A 43 10.35 20.39 -24.97
C LYS A 43 8.87 20.20 -24.66
N ASN A 44 8.12 21.27 -24.48
CA ASN A 44 6.67 21.20 -24.23
C ASN A 44 5.90 20.56 -25.39
N PHE A 45 6.34 20.83 -26.64
CA PHE A 45 5.73 20.20 -27.82
C PHE A 45 5.98 18.69 -27.84
N ILE A 46 7.19 18.23 -27.47
CA ILE A 46 7.52 16.80 -27.34
C ILE A 46 6.65 16.14 -26.30
N THR A 47 6.60 16.72 -25.09
CA THR A 47 5.81 16.19 -23.97
C THR A 47 4.32 16.10 -24.34
N ASN A 48 3.78 17.11 -25.01
CA ASN A 48 2.38 17.13 -25.46
C ASN A 48 2.10 16.11 -26.59
N GLN A 49 3.07 15.83 -27.48
CA GLN A 49 2.92 14.77 -28.47
C GLN A 49 2.96 13.38 -27.85
N LEU A 50 3.91 13.12 -26.93
CA LEU A 50 3.97 11.84 -26.19
C LEU A 50 2.69 11.58 -25.40
N ASN A 51 2.13 12.62 -24.75
CA ASN A 51 0.86 12.49 -24.02
C ASN A 51 -0.35 12.29 -24.96
N LYS A 52 -0.32 12.83 -26.18
CA LYS A 52 -1.37 12.59 -27.18
C LYS A 52 -1.30 11.18 -27.79
N ASP A 53 -0.09 10.69 -28.04
CA ASP A 53 0.08 9.33 -28.61
C ASP A 53 -0.27 8.24 -27.58
N SER A 54 0.00 8.45 -26.28
CA SER A 54 -0.47 7.56 -25.23
C SER A 54 -2.00 7.58 -25.07
N SER A 55 -2.63 8.76 -25.13
CA SER A 55 -4.10 8.87 -25.04
C SER A 55 -4.83 8.34 -26.29
N LEU A 56 -4.21 8.41 -27.48
CA LEU A 56 -4.78 7.88 -28.72
C LEU A 56 -4.72 6.36 -28.80
N ASN A 57 -3.71 5.73 -28.18
CA ASN A 57 -3.61 4.26 -28.12
C ASN A 57 -4.60 3.65 -27.11
N GLU A 58 -4.82 4.29 -25.95
CA GLU A 58 -5.84 3.85 -24.99
C GLU A 58 -7.26 3.98 -25.55
N ASN A 59 -7.55 5.05 -26.30
CA ASN A 59 -8.87 5.25 -26.92
C ASN A 59 -9.14 4.38 -28.14
N LYS A 60 -8.12 3.88 -28.86
CA LYS A 60 -8.33 3.02 -30.03
C LYS A 60 -8.75 1.61 -29.66
N ILE A 61 -8.24 1.06 -28.55
CA ILE A 61 -8.64 -0.28 -28.09
C ILE A 61 -10.09 -0.28 -27.58
N ASN A 62 -10.55 0.84 -27.02
CA ASN A 62 -11.90 0.95 -26.44
C ASN A 62 -13.02 1.24 -27.47
N ASN A 63 -12.68 1.53 -28.74
CA ASN A 63 -13.69 1.90 -29.75
C ASN A 63 -14.01 0.78 -30.73
N GLU A 64 -13.36 -0.37 -30.65
CA GLU A 64 -13.59 -1.46 -31.63
C GLU A 64 -14.86 -2.26 -31.32
N PHE A 65 -15.25 -2.32 -30.01
CA PHE A 65 -16.45 -3.03 -29.54
C PHE A 65 -17.13 -2.28 -28.40
N ALA A 66 -18.41 -1.97 -28.55
CA ALA A 66 -19.22 -1.46 -27.42
C ALA A 66 -19.77 -2.66 -26.63
N HIS A 67 -19.78 -2.54 -25.29
CA HIS A 67 -20.33 -3.60 -24.44
C HIS A 67 -21.79 -3.92 -24.76
N SER A 68 -22.56 -2.91 -25.22
CA SER A 68 -23.95 -3.04 -25.67
C SER A 68 -24.11 -3.98 -26.86
N ASP A 69 -23.05 -4.23 -27.62
CA ASP A 69 -23.12 -5.14 -28.83
C ASP A 69 -23.18 -6.61 -28.37
N PHE A 70 -22.85 -6.90 -27.11
CA PHE A 70 -22.80 -8.26 -26.56
C PHE A 70 -23.97 -8.57 -25.61
N GLY A 71 -24.78 -7.59 -25.26
CA GLY A 71 -25.93 -7.82 -24.38
C GLY A 71 -26.35 -6.58 -23.58
N GLU A 72 -27.29 -6.77 -22.67
CA GLU A 72 -27.79 -5.72 -21.81
C GLU A 72 -26.71 -5.26 -20.82
N ILE A 73 -26.55 -3.95 -20.64
CA ILE A 73 -25.54 -3.35 -19.75
C ILE A 73 -26.18 -2.43 -18.74
N GLU A 74 -25.60 -2.38 -17.54
CA GLU A 74 -25.91 -1.39 -16.48
C GLU A 74 -24.68 -0.51 -16.23
N LEU A 75 -24.85 0.80 -16.30
CA LEU A 75 -23.80 1.77 -15.95
C LEU A 75 -23.92 2.15 -14.47
N LYS A 76 -22.84 1.98 -13.70
CA LYS A 76 -22.80 2.31 -12.27
C LYS A 76 -21.63 3.22 -11.96
N ASP A 77 -21.90 4.26 -11.17
CA ASP A 77 -20.86 5.17 -10.70
C ASP A 77 -19.87 4.53 -9.73
N ILE A 78 -18.58 4.78 -9.94
CA ILE A 78 -17.54 4.36 -9.00
C ILE A 78 -17.59 5.28 -7.76
N PRO A 79 -17.68 4.74 -6.53
CA PRO A 79 -17.66 5.54 -5.31
C PRO A 79 -16.45 6.48 -5.22
N ARG A 80 -16.65 7.67 -4.67
CA ARG A 80 -15.63 8.73 -4.60
C ARG A 80 -14.30 8.26 -3.99
N ILE A 81 -14.35 7.45 -2.93
CA ILE A 81 -13.13 6.92 -2.27
C ILE A 81 -12.35 6.01 -3.21
N LYS A 82 -13.03 5.13 -3.97
CA LYS A 82 -12.39 4.28 -4.96
C LYS A 82 -11.77 5.10 -6.10
N LYS A 83 -12.46 6.15 -6.58
CA LYS A 83 -11.89 7.09 -7.58
C LYS A 83 -10.61 7.77 -7.08
N LEU A 84 -10.59 8.17 -5.80
CA LEU A 84 -9.40 8.79 -5.19
C LEU A 84 -8.27 7.78 -4.93
N ALA A 85 -8.58 6.55 -4.59
CA ALA A 85 -7.57 5.51 -4.30
C ALA A 85 -6.93 4.93 -5.56
N ALA A 86 -7.64 4.87 -6.68
CA ALA A 86 -7.18 4.21 -7.90
C ALA A 86 -5.80 4.69 -8.40
N PRO A 87 -5.51 6.01 -8.52
CA PRO A 87 -4.17 6.47 -8.94
C PRO A 87 -3.06 6.04 -7.98
N TYR A 88 -3.30 6.02 -6.66
CA TYR A 88 -2.33 5.57 -5.67
C TYR A 88 -2.05 4.07 -5.77
N LEU A 89 -3.09 3.27 -6.02
CA LEU A 89 -2.94 1.82 -6.22
C LEU A 89 -2.16 1.51 -7.51
N VAL A 90 -2.46 2.22 -8.60
CA VAL A 90 -1.70 2.08 -9.86
C VAL A 90 -0.24 2.47 -9.63
N ASN A 91 0.03 3.62 -8.99
CA ASN A 91 1.38 4.04 -8.67
C ASN A 91 2.13 2.99 -7.83
N SER A 92 1.52 2.46 -6.76
CA SER A 92 2.12 1.41 -5.94
C SER A 92 2.45 0.16 -6.75
N TRP A 93 1.52 -0.29 -7.61
CA TRP A 93 1.69 -1.49 -8.42
C TRP A 93 2.78 -1.35 -9.49
N THR A 94 2.87 -0.19 -10.14
CA THR A 94 3.82 0.05 -11.24
C THR A 94 5.23 0.41 -10.77
N THR A 95 5.36 1.02 -9.57
CA THR A 95 6.66 1.50 -9.06
C THR A 95 7.35 0.52 -8.12
N ILE A 96 6.60 -0.37 -7.46
CA ILE A 96 7.14 -1.30 -6.47
C ILE A 96 7.18 -2.73 -7.05
N PRO A 97 8.36 -3.35 -7.22
CA PRO A 97 8.46 -4.77 -7.52
C PRO A 97 8.04 -5.58 -6.27
N HIS A 98 6.75 -5.96 -6.23
CA HIS A 98 6.17 -6.72 -5.12
C HIS A 98 6.61 -8.17 -5.15
N VAL A 99 7.06 -8.66 -3.99
CA VAL A 99 7.18 -10.10 -3.71
C VAL A 99 6.35 -10.40 -2.45
N THR A 100 5.69 -11.56 -2.42
CA THR A 100 4.87 -11.96 -1.27
C THR A 100 5.35 -13.30 -0.74
N ASN A 101 5.68 -13.34 0.55
CA ASN A 101 5.94 -14.57 1.28
C ASN A 101 4.69 -14.93 2.10
N HIS A 102 4.18 -16.15 1.89
CA HIS A 102 3.11 -16.72 2.70
C HIS A 102 3.69 -17.60 3.81
N ASP A 103 3.10 -17.51 4.99
CA ASP A 103 3.53 -18.30 6.15
C ASP A 103 2.36 -18.54 7.13
N GLU A 104 2.54 -19.37 8.12
CA GLU A 104 1.54 -19.70 9.13
C GLU A 104 2.11 -19.53 10.54
N ALA A 105 1.42 -18.77 11.38
CA ALA A 105 1.77 -18.57 12.77
C ALA A 105 0.85 -19.39 13.68
N ASP A 106 1.42 -20.22 14.56
CA ASP A 106 0.65 -20.84 15.65
C ASP A 106 0.44 -19.81 16.76
N ILE A 107 -0.79 -19.37 16.91
CA ILE A 107 -1.20 -18.35 17.90
C ILE A 107 -2.08 -18.92 19.00
N THR A 108 -2.06 -20.24 19.21
CA THR A 108 -2.92 -20.91 20.18
C THR A 108 -2.81 -20.31 21.57
N GLU A 109 -1.59 -20.17 22.06
CA GLU A 109 -1.33 -19.62 23.42
C GLU A 109 -1.77 -18.16 23.54
N MET A 110 -1.58 -17.35 22.49
CA MET A 110 -2.08 -15.97 22.45
C MET A 110 -3.61 -15.91 22.47
N GLU A 111 -4.28 -16.76 21.72
CA GLU A 111 -5.75 -16.81 21.69
C GLU A 111 -6.35 -17.34 23.00
N ASP A 112 -5.74 -18.35 23.60
CA ASP A 112 -6.15 -18.86 24.92
C ASP A 112 -6.01 -17.77 25.98
N PHE A 113 -4.89 -17.05 25.99
CA PHE A 113 -4.69 -15.91 26.89
C PHE A 113 -5.71 -14.80 26.62
N ARG A 114 -5.91 -14.40 25.36
CA ARG A 114 -6.89 -13.38 24.99
C ARG A 114 -8.32 -13.74 25.47
N ASN A 115 -8.69 -15.00 25.32
CA ASN A 115 -10.00 -15.49 25.74
C ASN A 115 -10.15 -15.63 27.26
N SER A 116 -9.06 -15.72 28.00
CA SER A 116 -9.05 -15.74 29.47
C SER A 116 -9.16 -14.36 30.12
N LEU A 117 -8.94 -13.27 29.32
CA LEU A 117 -8.94 -11.90 29.86
C LEU A 117 -10.32 -11.50 30.40
N THR A 118 -10.34 -11.12 31.69
CA THR A 118 -11.52 -10.59 32.38
C THR A 118 -11.21 -9.20 32.93
N ASP A 119 -12.27 -8.44 33.18
CA ASP A 119 -12.15 -7.19 33.91
C ASP A 119 -12.01 -7.48 35.42
N ILE A 120 -11.00 -6.88 36.06
CA ILE A 120 -10.68 -7.15 37.47
C ILE A 120 -11.80 -6.68 38.41
N TYR A 121 -12.54 -5.65 38.01
CA TYR A 121 -13.56 -5.04 38.84
C TYR A 121 -14.96 -5.62 38.62
N THR A 122 -15.29 -5.96 37.36
CA THR A 122 -16.62 -6.44 37.00
C THR A 122 -16.69 -7.96 36.82
N GLY A 123 -15.56 -8.65 36.67
CA GLY A 123 -15.50 -10.06 36.35
C GLY A 123 -15.95 -10.40 34.90
N GLU A 124 -16.32 -9.40 34.10
CA GLU A 124 -16.79 -9.61 32.73
C GLU A 124 -15.60 -9.87 31.79
N LYS A 125 -15.85 -10.69 30.74
CA LYS A 125 -14.84 -10.97 29.72
C LYS A 125 -14.49 -9.72 28.90
N LYS A 126 -13.21 -9.37 28.84
CA LYS A 126 -12.71 -8.29 28.00
C LYS A 126 -12.68 -8.71 26.54
N LYS A 127 -13.46 -8.04 25.69
CA LYS A 127 -13.51 -8.26 24.24
C LYS A 127 -12.38 -7.48 23.54
N ILE A 128 -11.15 -8.03 23.56
CA ILE A 128 -9.99 -7.49 22.85
C ILE A 128 -9.85 -8.20 21.51
N SER A 129 -9.68 -7.42 20.43
CA SER A 129 -9.43 -7.99 19.09
C SER A 129 -8.06 -8.67 19.01
N PRO A 130 -7.91 -9.84 18.36
CA PRO A 130 -6.60 -10.42 18.04
C PRO A 130 -5.66 -9.44 17.36
N LEU A 131 -6.23 -8.54 16.54
CA LEU A 131 -5.46 -7.53 15.81
C LEU A 131 -4.62 -6.63 16.73
N ALA A 132 -5.08 -6.33 17.96
CA ALA A 132 -4.31 -5.52 18.91
C ALA A 132 -2.99 -6.20 19.32
N PHE A 133 -3.00 -7.52 19.48
CA PHE A 133 -1.81 -8.34 19.76
C PHE A 133 -0.88 -8.39 18.55
N ILE A 134 -1.46 -8.60 17.36
CA ILE A 134 -0.70 -8.65 16.10
C ILE A 134 0.01 -7.31 15.83
N VAL A 135 -0.68 -6.19 16.07
CA VAL A 135 -0.09 -4.84 15.95
C VAL A 135 1.10 -4.67 16.90
N LYS A 136 1.00 -5.17 18.13
CA LYS A 136 2.09 -5.09 19.12
C LYS A 136 3.26 -6.01 18.73
N ALA A 137 2.99 -7.23 18.29
CA ALA A 137 3.99 -8.18 17.79
C ALA A 137 4.73 -7.64 16.55
N LEU A 138 3.98 -7.04 15.61
CA LEU A 138 4.56 -6.42 14.42
C LEU A 138 5.55 -5.31 14.79
N VAL A 139 5.21 -4.43 15.73
CA VAL A 139 6.13 -3.37 16.18
C VAL A 139 7.41 -3.94 16.80
N ALA A 140 7.32 -5.07 17.50
CA ALA A 140 8.52 -5.73 18.04
C ALA A 140 9.44 -6.22 16.91
N SER A 141 8.88 -6.82 15.85
CA SER A 141 9.64 -7.25 14.67
C SER A 141 10.19 -6.06 13.88
N LEU A 142 9.44 -4.97 13.72
CA LEU A 142 9.91 -3.75 13.06
C LEU A 142 11.11 -3.08 13.78
N LYS A 143 11.19 -3.19 15.12
CA LYS A 143 12.35 -2.71 15.87
C LYS A 143 13.62 -3.53 15.57
N LYS A 144 13.47 -4.83 15.34
CA LYS A 144 14.56 -5.76 15.04
C LYS A 144 14.99 -5.72 13.56
N PHE A 145 14.02 -5.42 12.66
CA PHE A 145 14.22 -5.35 11.21
C PHE A 145 13.89 -3.95 10.69
N PRO A 146 14.80 -2.97 10.84
CA PRO A 146 14.49 -1.56 10.54
C PRO A 146 14.23 -1.28 9.07
N ASN A 147 14.72 -2.12 8.13
CA ASN A 147 14.43 -1.98 6.71
C ASN A 147 12.93 -2.06 6.41
N PHE A 148 12.17 -2.85 7.15
CA PHE A 148 10.71 -2.92 7.03
C PHE A 148 10.01 -1.65 7.51
N ASN A 149 10.68 -0.81 8.32
CA ASN A 149 10.19 0.49 8.78
C ASN A 149 10.88 1.64 8.07
N SER A 150 10.91 1.57 6.73
CA SER A 150 11.58 2.56 5.89
C SER A 150 10.66 3.13 4.80
N SER A 151 11.18 4.06 4.03
CA SER A 151 10.63 4.56 2.78
C SER A 151 11.76 4.80 1.80
N ILE A 152 11.48 4.62 0.51
CA ILE A 152 12.42 4.96 -0.57
C ILE A 152 12.06 6.37 -1.02
N ASP A 153 12.86 7.36 -0.61
CA ASP A 153 12.63 8.75 -0.98
C ASP A 153 13.47 9.17 -2.19
N ASP A 154 14.65 8.54 -2.36
CA ASP A 154 15.61 8.89 -3.41
C ASP A 154 16.41 7.66 -3.86
N ILE A 155 15.81 6.89 -4.76
CA ILE A 155 16.45 5.67 -5.27
C ILE A 155 17.66 5.97 -6.17
N GLU A 156 17.66 7.10 -6.88
CA GLU A 156 18.75 7.47 -7.80
C GLU A 156 20.03 7.76 -7.02
N ASN A 157 19.93 8.35 -5.83
CA ASN A 157 21.06 8.58 -4.94
C ASN A 157 21.28 7.46 -3.92
N GLY A 158 20.56 6.34 -4.03
CA GLY A 158 20.73 5.16 -3.19
C GLY A 158 20.41 5.40 -1.70
N LYS A 159 19.44 6.27 -1.39
CA LYS A 159 19.08 6.62 -0.02
C LYS A 159 17.71 6.10 0.35
N ILE A 160 17.61 5.54 1.56
CA ILE A 160 16.36 5.15 2.21
C ILE A 160 16.19 5.93 3.50
N THR A 161 14.95 6.26 3.86
CA THR A 161 14.62 6.88 5.14
C THR A 161 14.17 5.82 6.14
N LEU A 162 15.00 5.53 7.16
CA LEU A 162 14.65 4.67 8.28
C LEU A 162 13.83 5.45 9.30
N LYS A 163 12.57 5.04 9.50
CA LYS A 163 11.65 5.69 10.45
C LYS A 163 11.97 5.26 11.88
N LYS A 164 12.03 6.21 12.80
CA LYS A 164 12.23 5.95 14.25
C LYS A 164 10.92 5.96 15.04
N TYR A 165 9.81 6.16 14.35
CA TYR A 165 8.45 6.08 14.89
C TYR A 165 7.75 4.81 14.36
N PHE A 166 6.69 4.38 15.06
CA PHE A 166 5.93 3.18 14.73
C PHE A 166 4.44 3.55 14.61
N HIS A 167 4.02 3.87 13.39
CA HIS A 167 2.65 4.22 13.02
C HIS A 167 2.10 3.12 12.12
N ILE A 168 1.21 2.29 12.64
CA ILE A 168 0.71 1.13 11.92
C ILE A 168 -0.58 1.47 11.20
N GLY A 169 -0.56 1.30 9.87
CA GLY A 169 -1.75 1.40 9.04
C GLY A 169 -2.69 0.21 9.25
N ILE A 170 -3.97 0.48 9.34
CA ILE A 170 -4.99 -0.57 9.46
C ILE A 170 -5.97 -0.42 8.31
N ALA A 171 -6.04 -1.43 7.46
CA ALA A 171 -7.03 -1.45 6.38
C ALA A 171 -8.43 -1.68 6.98
N VAL A 172 -9.32 -0.71 6.79
CA VAL A 172 -10.70 -0.74 7.27
C VAL A 172 -11.63 -0.78 6.08
N ASP A 173 -12.40 -1.85 5.97
CA ASP A 173 -13.49 -1.95 5.00
C ASP A 173 -14.69 -1.12 5.45
N THR A 174 -15.19 -0.27 4.54
CA THR A 174 -16.34 0.60 4.80
C THR A 174 -17.32 0.56 3.63
N PRO A 175 -18.61 0.91 3.86
CA PRO A 175 -19.58 1.04 2.76
C PRO A 175 -19.15 2.00 1.63
N HIS A 176 -18.22 2.91 1.93
CA HIS A 176 -17.73 3.92 1.00
C HIS A 176 -16.46 3.49 0.24
N GLY A 177 -15.82 2.37 0.65
CA GLY A 177 -14.58 1.83 0.13
C GLY A 177 -13.53 1.61 1.22
N LEU A 178 -12.37 1.07 0.82
CA LEU A 178 -11.26 0.76 1.72
C LEU A 178 -10.55 2.03 2.16
N MET A 179 -10.31 2.16 3.46
CA MET A 179 -9.55 3.23 4.09
C MET A 179 -8.41 2.66 4.93
N VAL A 180 -7.25 3.34 4.96
CA VAL A 180 -6.05 2.88 5.68
C VAL A 180 -5.55 3.94 6.67
N PRO A 181 -6.30 4.22 7.74
CA PRO A 181 -5.84 5.11 8.81
C PRO A 181 -4.65 4.53 9.58
N LYS A 182 -3.92 5.39 10.28
CA LYS A 182 -2.73 5.03 11.05
C LYS A 182 -3.00 5.08 12.55
N ILE A 183 -2.69 4.00 13.26
CA ILE A 183 -2.56 3.99 14.71
C ILE A 183 -1.16 4.50 15.04
N ARG A 184 -1.06 5.66 15.68
CA ARG A 184 0.22 6.34 15.89
C ARG A 184 0.92 5.90 17.17
N ASN A 185 2.26 5.93 17.18
CA ASN A 185 3.11 5.67 18.35
C ASN A 185 2.74 4.38 19.10
N VAL A 186 2.53 3.31 18.34
CA VAL A 186 2.11 2.00 18.87
C VAL A 186 3.11 1.44 19.88
N ASN A 187 4.40 1.74 19.72
CA ASN A 187 5.45 1.33 20.64
C ASN A 187 5.21 1.79 22.09
N ASN A 188 4.53 2.93 22.28
CA ASN A 188 4.26 3.53 23.60
C ASN A 188 2.85 3.18 24.13
N LYS A 189 2.11 2.30 23.46
CA LYS A 189 0.73 1.97 23.82
C LYS A 189 0.63 0.54 24.33
N ASN A 190 -0.16 0.32 25.36
CA ASN A 190 -0.55 -1.02 25.79
C ASN A 190 -1.70 -1.57 24.92
N ILE A 191 -1.98 -2.85 25.06
CA ILE A 191 -2.97 -3.56 24.23
C ILE A 191 -4.38 -2.99 24.39
N ASN A 192 -4.77 -2.57 25.60
CA ASN A 192 -6.09 -1.98 25.82
C ASN A 192 -6.24 -0.66 25.06
N HIS A 193 -5.23 0.22 25.09
CA HIS A 193 -5.21 1.45 24.31
C HIS A 193 -5.29 1.19 22.82
N ILE A 194 -4.49 0.23 22.30
CA ILE A 194 -4.52 -0.15 20.89
C ILE A 194 -5.90 -0.67 20.51
N SER A 195 -6.48 -1.57 21.31
CA SER A 195 -7.82 -2.16 21.06
C SER A 195 -8.91 -1.08 20.99
N ASN A 196 -8.91 -0.14 21.91
CA ASN A 196 -9.88 0.95 21.95
C ASN A 196 -9.69 1.91 20.77
N GLU A 197 -8.46 2.22 20.40
CA GLU A 197 -8.14 3.09 19.27
C GLU A 197 -8.53 2.41 17.93
N LEU A 198 -8.31 1.11 17.77
CA LEU A 198 -8.76 0.34 16.62
C LEU A 198 -10.28 0.43 16.43
N LYS A 199 -11.07 0.29 17.51
CA LYS A 199 -12.53 0.43 17.48
C LYS A 199 -12.92 1.84 17.06
N LYS A 200 -12.36 2.87 17.73
CA LYS A 200 -12.63 4.29 17.46
C LYS A 200 -12.33 4.66 16.01
N VAL A 201 -11.16 4.27 15.50
CA VAL A 201 -10.72 4.57 14.14
C VAL A 201 -11.60 3.88 13.11
N SER A 202 -11.99 2.62 13.36
CA SER A 202 -12.92 1.89 12.49
C SER A 202 -14.29 2.57 12.41
N GLU A 203 -14.85 3.02 13.53
CA GLU A 203 -16.11 3.78 13.57
C GLU A 203 -16.01 5.12 12.86
N GLN A 204 -14.90 5.85 13.06
CA GLN A 204 -14.65 7.13 12.39
C GLN A 204 -14.55 6.96 10.86
N CYS A 205 -13.92 5.89 10.38
CA CYS A 205 -13.86 5.58 8.95
C CYS A 205 -15.24 5.27 8.38
N LYS A 206 -16.01 4.41 9.04
CA LYS A 206 -17.38 4.04 8.60
C LYS A 206 -18.30 5.25 8.53
N ASN A 207 -18.14 6.21 9.43
CA ASN A 207 -18.93 7.44 9.51
C ASN A 207 -18.34 8.63 8.74
N LEU A 208 -17.22 8.44 8.00
CA LEU A 208 -16.48 9.51 7.28
C LEU A 208 -16.05 10.69 8.18
N LYS A 209 -15.83 10.44 9.47
CA LYS A 209 -15.42 11.43 10.48
C LYS A 209 -13.93 11.43 10.79
N ILE A 210 -13.14 10.64 10.06
CA ILE A 210 -11.69 10.55 10.27
C ILE A 210 -10.97 11.74 9.66
N ASN A 211 -9.95 12.26 10.37
CA ASN A 211 -9.15 13.36 9.86
C ASN A 211 -8.23 12.89 8.73
N LYS A 212 -8.13 13.69 7.66
CA LYS A 212 -7.24 13.41 6.52
C LYS A 212 -5.78 13.15 6.93
N LYS A 213 -5.28 13.81 7.98
CA LYS A 213 -3.92 13.63 8.50
C LYS A 213 -3.64 12.19 8.94
N GLU A 214 -4.66 11.45 9.38
CA GLU A 214 -4.50 10.08 9.87
C GLU A 214 -4.19 9.04 8.77
N PHE A 215 -4.22 9.43 7.51
CA PHE A 215 -3.87 8.55 6.39
C PHE A 215 -2.38 8.58 6.02
N PHE A 216 -1.60 9.49 6.59
CA PHE A 216 -0.20 9.73 6.19
C PHE A 216 0.80 9.34 7.28
N GLY A 217 2.07 9.12 6.87
CA GLY A 217 3.19 8.89 7.77
C GLY A 217 3.21 7.48 8.37
N GLY A 218 2.74 6.46 7.62
CA GLY A 218 2.76 5.07 8.07
C GLY A 218 4.16 4.46 8.11
N SER A 219 4.33 3.52 9.02
CA SER A 219 5.49 2.62 9.09
C SER A 219 5.28 1.40 8.21
N MET A 220 4.22 0.68 8.46
CA MET A 220 3.78 -0.51 7.74
C MET A 220 2.26 -0.66 7.91
N THR A 221 1.59 -1.22 6.93
CA THR A 221 0.14 -1.45 6.97
C THR A 221 -0.18 -2.91 7.28
N ILE A 222 -1.25 -3.14 8.06
CA ILE A 222 -1.89 -4.44 8.22
C ILE A 222 -3.24 -4.42 7.52
N THR A 223 -3.49 -5.43 6.69
CA THR A 223 -4.80 -5.67 6.07
C THR A 223 -5.32 -7.04 6.52
N SER A 224 -6.57 -7.08 7.03
CA SER A 224 -7.14 -8.28 7.60
C SER A 224 -8.42 -8.69 6.89
N LEU A 225 -8.44 -9.90 6.38
CA LEU A 225 -9.60 -10.59 5.84
C LEU A 225 -10.18 -11.64 6.82
N GLY A 226 -9.70 -11.67 8.06
CA GLY A 226 -10.06 -12.67 9.06
C GLY A 226 -11.55 -12.79 9.35
N GLY A 227 -12.32 -11.71 9.22
CA GLY A 227 -13.78 -11.70 9.35
C GLY A 227 -14.53 -12.07 8.07
N ILE A 228 -13.84 -12.14 6.90
CA ILE A 228 -14.47 -12.33 5.60
C ILE A 228 -14.19 -13.74 5.08
N GLY A 229 -12.90 -14.11 4.95
CA GLY A 229 -12.49 -15.43 4.45
C GLY A 229 -11.15 -15.39 3.74
N GLY A 230 -10.80 -16.51 3.07
CA GLY A 230 -9.53 -16.70 2.37
C GLY A 230 -8.43 -17.23 3.29
N SER A 231 -7.50 -18.01 2.73
CA SER A 231 -6.35 -18.55 3.46
C SER A 231 -5.11 -17.69 3.23
N PHE A 232 -4.86 -17.25 1.98
CA PHE A 232 -3.75 -16.37 1.62
C PHE A 232 -4.17 -15.41 0.52
N PHE A 233 -3.50 -14.28 0.43
CA PHE A 233 -3.69 -13.28 -0.62
C PHE A 233 -2.44 -12.39 -0.75
N THR A 234 -2.33 -11.68 -1.86
CA THR A 234 -1.20 -10.76 -2.12
C THR A 234 -1.66 -9.32 -1.95
N PRO A 235 -1.41 -8.68 -0.80
CA PRO A 235 -1.77 -7.29 -0.58
C PRO A 235 -0.85 -6.34 -1.35
N ILE A 236 -1.42 -5.25 -1.87
CA ILE A 236 -0.66 -4.17 -2.51
C ILE A 236 -0.08 -3.25 -1.44
N ILE A 237 1.20 -2.95 -1.52
CA ILE A 237 1.91 -2.08 -0.58
C ILE A 237 1.36 -0.65 -0.67
N ASN A 238 1.14 -0.02 0.48
CA ASN A 238 0.62 1.34 0.56
C ASN A 238 1.78 2.35 0.48
N TYR A 239 2.12 2.77 -0.74
CA TYR A 239 3.21 3.73 -0.99
C TYR A 239 3.10 4.98 -0.07
N PRO A 240 4.18 5.51 0.55
CA PRO A 240 5.60 5.14 0.41
C PRO A 240 6.11 4.11 1.45
N GLU A 241 5.26 3.27 2.01
CA GLU A 241 5.67 2.14 2.84
C GLU A 241 6.39 1.09 1.97
N VAL A 242 7.25 0.28 2.56
CA VAL A 242 8.01 -0.77 1.84
C VAL A 242 7.47 -2.17 2.07
N ALA A 243 6.48 -2.32 2.96
CA ALA A 243 5.86 -3.61 3.22
C ALA A 243 4.43 -3.48 3.73
N ILE A 244 3.67 -4.56 3.57
CA ILE A 244 2.30 -4.72 4.08
C ILE A 244 2.09 -6.14 4.57
N LEU A 245 1.45 -6.31 5.72
CA LEU A 245 1.10 -7.60 6.30
C LEU A 245 -0.37 -7.92 6.03
N GLY A 246 -0.63 -8.97 5.27
CA GLY A 246 -1.95 -9.57 5.09
C GLY A 246 -2.21 -10.62 6.16
N ILE A 247 -3.42 -10.61 6.72
CA ILE A 247 -3.90 -11.58 7.71
C ILE A 247 -5.19 -12.19 7.19
N ALA A 248 -5.24 -13.51 7.08
CA ALA A 248 -6.42 -14.23 6.66
C ALA A 248 -7.24 -14.76 7.86
N ARG A 249 -8.22 -15.61 7.59
CA ARG A 249 -9.07 -16.21 8.64
C ARG A 249 -8.26 -17.19 9.48
N LEU A 250 -8.47 -17.13 10.80
CA LEU A 250 -7.94 -18.12 11.74
C LEU A 250 -8.52 -19.52 11.44
N GLU A 251 -7.65 -20.52 11.40
CA GLU A 251 -8.02 -21.90 11.16
C GLU A 251 -7.53 -22.80 12.31
N LYS A 252 -8.33 -23.81 12.64
CA LYS A 252 -7.87 -24.86 13.55
C LYS A 252 -7.29 -26.01 12.75
N LYS A 253 -6.00 -26.27 12.95
CA LYS A 253 -5.27 -27.35 12.27
C LYS A 253 -4.74 -28.37 13.28
N GLN A 254 -4.74 -29.65 12.88
CA GLN A 254 -4.07 -30.69 13.63
C GLN A 254 -2.56 -30.66 13.32
N ILE A 255 -1.75 -30.43 14.34
CA ILE A 255 -0.29 -30.39 14.21
C ILE A 255 0.30 -31.52 15.07
N SER A 256 1.21 -32.28 14.48
CA SER A 256 1.94 -33.32 15.19
C SER A 256 3.10 -32.70 15.96
N ILE A 257 3.10 -32.85 17.28
CA ILE A 257 4.20 -32.43 18.17
C ILE A 257 4.57 -33.66 19.00
N ASN A 258 5.83 -34.10 18.92
CA ASN A 258 6.34 -35.27 19.63
C ASN A 258 5.47 -36.55 19.41
N ASN A 259 5.09 -36.82 18.18
CA ASN A 259 4.21 -37.94 17.75
C ASN A 259 2.81 -37.93 18.35
N LYS A 260 2.34 -36.78 18.88
CA LYS A 260 0.96 -36.56 19.32
C LYS A 260 0.31 -35.48 18.50
N PHE A 261 -0.96 -35.64 18.18
CA PHE A 261 -1.73 -34.64 17.46
C PHE A 261 -2.38 -33.65 18.42
N TYR A 262 -2.16 -32.37 18.15
CA TYR A 262 -2.77 -31.26 18.89
C TYR A 262 -3.57 -30.37 17.94
N LEU A 263 -4.74 -29.94 18.37
CA LEU A 263 -5.51 -28.95 17.65
C LEU A 263 -4.96 -27.56 17.97
N ARG A 264 -4.40 -26.89 16.97
CA ARG A 264 -3.75 -25.58 17.12
C ARG A 264 -4.50 -24.51 16.33
N THR A 265 -4.50 -23.29 16.84
CA THR A 265 -5.07 -22.13 16.16
C THR A 265 -4.01 -21.46 15.32
N ILE A 266 -4.18 -21.54 14.00
CA ILE A 266 -3.20 -21.06 13.02
C ILE A 266 -3.69 -19.77 12.38
N LEU A 267 -2.81 -18.78 12.32
CA LEU A 267 -3.00 -17.51 11.64
C LEU A 267 -2.22 -17.52 10.33
N PRO A 268 -2.89 -17.54 9.16
CA PRO A 268 -2.21 -17.39 7.88
C PRO A 268 -1.74 -15.94 7.70
N LEU A 269 -0.48 -15.79 7.28
CA LEU A 269 0.21 -14.53 7.07
C LEU A 269 0.62 -14.39 5.61
N SER A 270 0.46 -13.21 5.05
CA SER A 270 0.90 -12.85 3.71
C SER A 270 1.69 -11.55 3.79
N LEU A 271 3.01 -11.63 3.71
CA LEU A 271 3.91 -10.49 3.79
C LEU A 271 4.33 -10.07 2.38
N SER A 272 3.79 -8.96 1.87
CA SER A 272 4.28 -8.33 0.64
C SER A 272 5.31 -7.25 0.97
N TYR A 273 6.38 -7.19 0.20
CA TYR A 273 7.48 -6.25 0.41
C TYR A 273 8.09 -5.77 -0.90
N ASP A 274 8.76 -4.62 -0.83
CA ASP A 274 9.48 -4.00 -1.94
C ASP A 274 10.84 -4.68 -2.11
N HIS A 275 10.98 -5.45 -3.20
CA HIS A 275 12.20 -6.26 -3.42
C HIS A 275 13.44 -5.42 -3.79
N ARG A 276 13.30 -4.11 -3.93
CA ARG A 276 14.45 -3.20 -4.10
C ARG A 276 15.21 -2.98 -2.79
N ILE A 277 14.55 -3.17 -1.64
CA ILE A 277 15.10 -2.92 -0.29
C ILE A 277 15.19 -4.20 0.52
N ILE A 278 14.19 -5.08 0.43
CA ILE A 278 14.05 -6.28 1.25
C ILE A 278 14.24 -7.49 0.35
N ASP A 279 15.20 -8.34 0.70
CA ASP A 279 15.39 -9.62 0.03
C ASP A 279 14.55 -10.75 0.66
N GLY A 280 14.45 -11.88 -0.05
CA GLY A 280 13.66 -13.03 0.40
C GLY A 280 14.18 -13.65 1.71
N ALA A 281 15.49 -13.59 1.97
CA ALA A 281 16.08 -14.12 3.19
C ALA A 281 15.76 -13.22 4.40
N GLU A 282 15.78 -11.89 4.23
CA GLU A 282 15.37 -10.93 5.26
C GLU A 282 13.88 -11.05 5.55
N ALA A 283 13.04 -11.19 4.50
CA ALA A 283 11.61 -11.40 4.65
C ALA A 283 11.27 -12.71 5.40
N ALA A 284 11.97 -13.79 5.12
CA ALA A 284 11.79 -15.06 5.84
C ALA A 284 12.20 -14.94 7.32
N ARG A 285 13.31 -14.26 7.61
CA ARG A 285 13.74 -13.97 9.00
C ARG A 285 12.72 -13.08 9.74
N PHE A 286 12.17 -12.07 9.07
CA PHE A 286 11.12 -11.23 9.62
C PHE A 286 9.85 -12.04 9.95
N ASN A 287 9.38 -12.89 9.02
CA ASN A 287 8.22 -13.75 9.26
C ASN A 287 8.45 -14.69 10.45
N ASN A 288 9.63 -15.32 10.54
CA ASN A 288 9.96 -16.18 11.67
C ASN A 288 9.95 -15.42 13.00
N ASP A 289 10.53 -14.22 13.06
CA ASP A 289 10.49 -13.38 14.26
C ASP A 289 9.05 -12.97 14.63
N LEU A 290 8.24 -12.62 13.64
CA LEU A 290 6.83 -12.29 13.86
C LEU A 290 6.04 -13.50 14.38
N LYS A 291 6.28 -14.71 13.86
CA LYS A 291 5.68 -15.98 14.34
C LYS A 291 6.05 -16.25 15.79
N GLU A 292 7.32 -16.07 16.15
CA GLU A 292 7.77 -16.21 17.55
C GLU A 292 7.10 -15.19 18.47
N ASN A 293 6.95 -13.93 18.01
CA ASN A 293 6.32 -12.86 18.77
C ASN A 293 4.80 -13.05 18.93
N LEU A 294 4.15 -13.78 18.03
CA LEU A 294 2.74 -14.15 18.09
C LEU A 294 2.49 -15.46 18.85
N GLY A 295 3.46 -16.38 18.82
CA GLY A 295 3.41 -17.69 19.47
C GLY A 295 3.89 -17.66 20.91
N LYS A 296 4.93 -18.44 21.22
CA LYS A 296 5.44 -18.64 22.59
C LYS A 296 5.90 -17.36 23.31
N ASN A 297 6.35 -16.36 22.54
CA ASN A 297 6.92 -15.13 23.10
C ASN A 297 5.91 -13.97 23.20
N PHE A 298 4.61 -14.19 22.90
CA PHE A 298 3.63 -13.11 22.87
C PHE A 298 3.54 -12.38 24.23
N ALA A 299 3.62 -13.10 25.36
CA ALA A 299 3.54 -12.52 26.69
C ALA A 299 4.74 -11.60 27.01
N TYR A 300 5.93 -11.94 26.51
CA TYR A 300 7.13 -11.13 26.64
C TYR A 300 6.99 -9.77 25.95
N LYS A 301 6.34 -9.75 24.81
CA LYS A 301 6.12 -8.53 24.00
C LYS A 301 4.97 -7.66 24.54
N LEU A 302 4.13 -8.21 25.41
CA LEU A 302 3.09 -7.44 26.10
C LEU A 302 3.65 -6.62 27.26
N ALA A 303 4.73 -7.12 27.88
CA ALA A 303 5.34 -6.51 29.05
C ALA A 303 6.31 -5.36 28.71
N VAL A 304 6.74 -5.27 27.45
CA VAL A 304 7.64 -4.24 26.88
C VAL A 304 6.85 -3.25 25.98
#